data_6b9c27a79db60e614e52f1a85e8f67da
#
_entry.id   6b9c27a79db60e614e52f1a85e8f67da
#
_cell.length_a   1.000
_cell.length_b   1.000
_cell.length_c   1.000
_cell.angle_alpha   90.00
_cell.angle_beta   90.00
_cell.angle_gamma   90.00
#
_symmetry.space_group_name_H-M   'P 1'
#
loop_
_entity.id
_entity.type
_entity.pdbx_description
1 polymer ?
#
loop_
_entity_poly.entity_id
_entity_poly.type
_entity_poly.pdbx_seq_one_letter_code
_entity_poly.pdbx_strand_id
1 'polypeptide(L)'
;MHPLESLLRQRIAIIDGAMGTTIRTYGMTEADVRGERFKDVKKDMLNCGDFFSLTQPKMICDIHRRFLEAGADIIETNTFGVTSIALSDFFVEDPREHGGRKDPEFFQKIIEDKFLNELSWEMSETSARQCREEADRVANATGRQRFEIGRAHV
;
A
#
# COMPACT_ATOMS: atom_id res chain seq x y z
N MET A 1 -29.02 0.12 6.39
CA MET A 1 -27.97 0.84 7.14
C MET A 1 -26.67 0.03 7.00
N HIS A 2 -25.59 0.68 6.59
CA HIS A 2 -24.28 0.00 6.45
C HIS A 2 -23.77 -0.44 7.84
N PRO A 3 -23.15 -1.63 7.98
CA PRO A 3 -22.65 -2.10 9.28
C PRO A 3 -21.69 -1.13 9.99
N LEU A 4 -20.85 -0.42 9.25
CA LEU A 4 -19.96 0.61 9.81
C LEU A 4 -20.75 1.78 10.41
N GLU A 5 -21.84 2.21 9.77
CA GLU A 5 -22.72 3.26 10.31
C GLU A 5 -23.36 2.82 11.62
N SER A 6 -23.79 1.55 11.69
CA SER A 6 -24.34 0.98 12.93
C SER A 6 -23.29 0.96 14.06
N LEU A 7 -22.04 0.63 13.75
CA LEU A 7 -20.93 0.67 14.69
C LEU A 7 -20.68 2.09 15.22
N LEU A 8 -20.61 3.07 14.32
CA LEU A 8 -20.33 4.48 14.65
C LEU A 8 -21.43 5.13 15.50
N ARG A 9 -22.66 4.63 15.44
CA ARG A 9 -23.75 5.07 16.33
C ARG A 9 -23.63 4.52 17.76
N GLN A 10 -22.89 3.43 17.95
CA GLN A 10 -22.75 2.76 19.24
C GLN A 10 -21.49 3.17 19.98
N ARG A 11 -20.39 3.40 19.23
CA ARG A 11 -19.10 3.75 19.79
C ARG A 11 -18.15 4.34 18.73
N ILE A 12 -17.02 4.85 19.19
CA ILE A 12 -15.92 5.25 18.33
C ILE A 12 -15.34 4.00 17.64
N ALA A 13 -15.17 4.05 16.33
CA ALA A 13 -14.42 3.05 15.59
C ALA A 13 -12.92 3.36 15.66
N ILE A 14 -12.12 2.33 15.83
CA ILE A 14 -10.66 2.43 15.89
C ILE A 14 -10.10 2.03 14.53
N ILE A 15 -9.36 2.94 13.92
CA ILE A 15 -8.59 2.66 12.70
C ILE A 15 -7.17 2.23 13.09
N ASP A 16 -6.55 1.40 12.24
CA ASP A 16 -5.14 1.06 12.37
C ASP A 16 -4.25 2.29 12.11
N GLY A 17 -2.96 2.09 12.07
CA GLY A 17 -2.03 3.18 11.77
C GLY A 17 -0.63 2.69 11.48
N ALA A 18 0.27 3.64 11.25
CA ALA A 18 1.72 3.46 11.22
C ALA A 18 2.23 2.24 10.39
N MET A 19 1.63 1.93 9.24
CA MET A 19 2.09 0.84 8.36
C MET A 19 3.59 0.96 8.07
N GLY A 20 4.06 2.11 7.59
CA GLY A 20 5.48 2.32 7.27
C GLY A 20 6.41 2.15 8.47
N THR A 21 6.01 2.61 9.65
CA THR A 21 6.79 2.42 10.89
C THR A 21 6.83 0.95 11.27
N THR A 22 5.71 0.25 11.16
CA THR A 22 5.62 -1.18 11.48
C THR A 22 6.47 -2.01 10.52
N ILE A 23 6.43 -1.74 9.23
CA ILE A 23 7.30 -2.39 8.22
C ILE A 23 8.79 -2.29 8.64
N ARG A 24 9.24 -1.12 9.10
CA ARG A 24 10.63 -0.93 9.54
C ARG A 24 11.04 -1.85 10.70
N THR A 25 10.10 -2.27 11.54
CA THR A 25 10.41 -3.19 12.65
C THR A 25 10.77 -4.60 12.19
N TYR A 26 10.45 -4.97 10.96
CA TYR A 26 10.80 -6.27 10.38
C TYR A 26 12.25 -6.31 9.86
N GLY A 27 12.96 -5.17 9.82
CA GLY A 27 14.36 -5.12 9.40
C GLY A 27 14.59 -5.52 7.94
N MET A 28 13.62 -5.26 7.07
CA MET A 28 13.71 -5.58 5.65
C MET A 28 14.86 -4.81 4.97
N THR A 29 15.46 -5.45 3.99
CA THR A 29 16.57 -4.91 3.21
C THR A 29 16.12 -4.44 1.84
N GLU A 30 17.02 -3.77 1.10
CA GLU A 30 16.79 -3.41 -0.30
C GLU A 30 16.53 -4.65 -1.19
N ALA A 31 17.20 -5.76 -0.90
CA ALA A 31 16.97 -7.04 -1.60
C ALA A 31 15.54 -7.58 -1.34
N ASP A 32 15.04 -7.42 -0.12
CA ASP A 32 13.70 -7.89 0.25
C ASP A 32 12.60 -7.09 -0.47
N VAL A 33 12.73 -5.76 -0.56
CA VAL A 33 11.74 -4.92 -1.25
C VAL A 33 11.75 -5.15 -2.75
N ARG A 34 12.91 -5.41 -3.35
CA ARG A 34 13.03 -5.72 -4.77
C ARG A 34 12.46 -7.10 -5.11
N GLY A 35 12.78 -8.09 -4.29
CA GLY A 35 12.52 -9.49 -4.63
C GLY A 35 13.11 -9.85 -6.00
N GLU A 36 12.56 -10.87 -6.65
CA GLU A 36 12.94 -11.21 -8.03
C GLU A 36 12.37 -10.22 -9.06
N ARG A 37 11.22 -9.63 -8.75
CA ARG A 37 10.48 -8.81 -9.71
C ARG A 37 11.14 -7.49 -10.04
N PHE A 38 11.75 -6.84 -9.06
CA PHE A 38 12.34 -5.50 -9.20
C PHE A 38 13.85 -5.49 -9.04
N LYS A 39 14.51 -6.64 -9.19
CA LYS A 39 15.95 -6.80 -8.99
C LYS A 39 16.82 -5.88 -9.85
N ASP A 40 16.33 -5.53 -11.04
CA ASP A 40 17.05 -4.69 -12.00
C ASP A 40 16.76 -3.19 -11.85
N VAL A 41 15.88 -2.80 -10.91
CA VAL A 41 15.59 -1.38 -10.63
C VAL A 41 16.83 -0.74 -10.01
N LYS A 42 17.29 0.37 -10.57
CA LYS A 42 18.53 1.03 -10.15
C LYS A 42 18.37 1.92 -8.92
N LYS A 43 17.19 2.48 -8.73
CA LYS A 43 16.89 3.40 -7.63
C LYS A 43 16.55 2.65 -6.35
N ASP A 44 16.87 3.23 -5.19
CA ASP A 44 16.56 2.66 -3.88
C ASP A 44 15.05 2.59 -3.66
N MET A 45 14.54 1.41 -3.32
CA MET A 45 13.12 1.11 -3.17
C MET A 45 12.69 0.94 -1.71
N LEU A 46 13.63 0.74 -0.79
CA LEU A 46 13.34 0.37 0.60
C LEU A 46 12.42 1.36 1.35
N ASN A 47 12.49 2.63 0.97
CA ASN A 47 11.65 3.67 1.56
C ASN A 47 10.20 3.70 1.02
N CYS A 48 9.89 2.93 -0.03
CA CYS A 48 8.54 2.78 -0.55
C CYS A 48 7.94 1.44 -0.08
N GLY A 49 7.33 1.48 1.08
CA GLY A 49 6.74 0.29 1.72
C GLY A 49 5.61 -0.37 0.94
N ASP A 50 5.04 0.33 -0.03
CA ASP A 50 3.93 -0.15 -0.85
C ASP A 50 4.32 -1.36 -1.72
N PHE A 51 5.59 -1.41 -2.18
CA PHE A 51 6.11 -2.54 -2.96
C PHE A 51 6.08 -3.87 -2.19
N PHE A 52 6.15 -3.84 -0.86
CA PHE A 52 6.09 -5.05 -0.05
C PHE A 52 4.76 -5.81 -0.19
N SER A 53 3.69 -5.15 -0.61
CA SER A 53 2.43 -5.82 -0.94
C SER A 53 2.60 -6.87 -2.05
N LEU A 54 3.54 -6.65 -2.98
CA LEU A 54 3.88 -7.59 -4.04
C LEU A 54 5.02 -8.54 -3.67
N THR A 55 6.06 -8.03 -3.01
CA THR A 55 7.31 -8.79 -2.79
C THR A 55 7.35 -9.53 -1.46
N GLN A 56 6.65 -9.03 -0.43
CA GLN A 56 6.56 -9.64 0.92
C GLN A 56 5.11 -9.70 1.42
N PRO A 57 4.19 -10.32 0.68
CA PRO A 57 2.75 -10.28 0.99
C PRO A 57 2.44 -10.86 2.38
N LYS A 58 3.18 -11.88 2.82
CA LYS A 58 2.99 -12.48 4.15
C LYS A 58 3.25 -11.51 5.29
N MET A 59 4.26 -10.65 5.14
CA MET A 59 4.58 -9.61 6.13
C MET A 59 3.46 -8.57 6.20
N ILE A 60 2.96 -8.10 5.06
CA ILE A 60 1.87 -7.12 5.01
C ILE A 60 0.59 -7.71 5.63
N CYS A 61 0.23 -8.94 5.29
CA CYS A 61 -0.90 -9.63 5.91
C CYS A 61 -0.72 -9.82 7.43
N ASP A 62 0.49 -10.12 7.89
CA ASP A 62 0.78 -10.23 9.33
C ASP A 62 0.58 -8.89 10.04
N ILE A 63 1.02 -7.79 9.46
CA ILE A 63 0.81 -6.44 10.01
C ILE A 63 -0.69 -6.13 10.12
N HIS A 64 -1.46 -6.33 9.06
CA HIS A 64 -2.91 -6.13 9.08
C HIS A 64 -3.58 -6.97 10.19
N ARG A 65 -3.26 -8.25 10.27
CA ARG A 65 -3.81 -9.16 11.28
C ARG A 65 -3.49 -8.70 12.69
N ARG A 66 -2.25 -8.29 12.98
CA ARG A 66 -1.84 -7.81 14.31
C ARG A 66 -2.62 -6.58 14.74
N PHE A 67 -2.87 -5.62 13.85
CA PHE A 67 -3.72 -4.47 14.15
C PHE A 67 -5.17 -4.88 14.44
N LEU A 68 -5.74 -5.80 13.64
CA LEU A 68 -7.09 -6.30 13.84
C LEU A 68 -7.24 -7.08 15.16
N GLU A 69 -6.26 -7.92 15.50
CA GLU A 69 -6.22 -8.67 16.76
C GLU A 69 -6.03 -7.74 17.97
N ALA A 70 -5.28 -6.65 17.82
CA ALA A 70 -5.15 -5.61 18.84
C ALA A 70 -6.44 -4.80 19.04
N GLY A 71 -7.41 -4.92 18.15
CA GLY A 71 -8.74 -4.34 18.31
C GLY A 71 -9.13 -3.29 17.28
N ALA A 72 -8.34 -3.05 16.24
CA ALA A 72 -8.74 -2.16 15.16
C ALA A 72 -10.04 -2.64 14.49
N ASP A 73 -10.96 -1.74 14.27
CA ASP A 73 -12.23 -1.99 13.58
C ASP A 73 -12.06 -1.83 12.07
N ILE A 74 -11.17 -0.92 11.67
CA ILE A 74 -10.90 -0.53 10.29
C ILE A 74 -9.40 -0.62 10.07
N ILE A 75 -8.98 -1.20 8.95
CA ILE A 75 -7.59 -1.22 8.50
C ILE A 75 -7.44 -0.52 7.15
N GLU A 76 -6.33 0.18 6.95
CA GLU A 76 -6.01 0.85 5.68
C GLU A 76 -5.22 -0.06 4.76
N THR A 77 -5.48 0.04 3.45
CA THR A 77 -4.64 -0.62 2.43
C THR A 77 -3.23 -0.05 2.43
N ASN A 78 -2.24 -0.88 2.10
CA ASN A 78 -0.85 -0.44 1.94
C ASN A 78 -0.65 0.20 0.55
N THR A 79 -1.24 1.37 0.33
CA THR A 79 -1.29 2.07 -0.97
C THR A 79 -0.96 3.55 -0.89
N PHE A 80 -0.02 3.92 -0.02
CA PHE A 80 0.32 5.33 0.19
C PHE A 80 0.90 6.00 -1.06
N GLY A 81 1.79 5.32 -1.78
CA GLY A 81 2.54 5.84 -2.91
C GLY A 81 2.33 5.06 -4.21
N VAL A 82 1.13 4.50 -4.47
CA VAL A 82 0.90 3.62 -5.64
C VAL A 82 0.34 4.31 -6.87
N THR A 83 0.36 5.65 -6.94
CA THR A 83 -0.02 6.35 -8.18
C THR A 83 1.07 6.21 -9.24
N SER A 84 0.72 6.25 -10.53
CA SER A 84 1.71 6.24 -11.62
C SER A 84 2.76 7.34 -11.46
N ILE A 85 2.37 8.52 -10.99
CA ILE A 85 3.27 9.65 -10.73
C ILE A 85 4.28 9.31 -9.63
N ALA A 86 3.86 8.75 -8.50
CA ALA A 86 4.76 8.37 -7.42
C ALA A 86 5.67 7.20 -7.83
N LEU A 87 5.13 6.20 -8.52
CA LEU A 87 5.90 5.06 -9.02
C LEU A 87 6.94 5.47 -10.06
N SER A 88 6.70 6.54 -10.82
CA SER A 88 7.66 7.04 -11.80
C SER A 88 9.03 7.38 -11.20
N ASP A 89 9.07 7.75 -9.91
CA ASP A 89 10.33 8.05 -9.23
C ASP A 89 11.29 6.84 -9.17
N PHE A 90 10.79 5.62 -9.34
CA PHE A 90 11.60 4.40 -9.33
C PHE A 90 11.93 3.86 -10.73
N PHE A 91 11.09 4.13 -11.72
CA PHE A 91 11.16 3.49 -13.03
C PHE A 91 11.48 4.44 -14.17
N VAL A 92 11.35 5.75 -13.96
CA VAL A 92 11.60 6.77 -14.99
C VAL A 92 12.78 7.64 -14.58
N GLU A 93 13.59 8.00 -15.57
CA GLU A 93 14.72 8.89 -15.36
C GLU A 93 14.23 10.30 -15.00
N ASP A 94 14.78 10.87 -13.94
CA ASP A 94 14.40 12.21 -13.50
C ASP A 94 15.10 13.26 -14.42
N PRO A 95 14.35 14.06 -15.18
CA PRO A 95 14.96 15.04 -16.08
C PRO A 95 15.84 16.06 -15.34
N ARG A 96 15.66 16.26 -14.04
CA ARG A 96 16.47 17.16 -13.22
C ARG A 96 17.92 16.68 -13.07
N GLU A 97 18.16 15.36 -13.17
CA GLU A 97 19.51 14.78 -13.15
C GLU A 97 20.38 15.24 -14.34
N HIS A 98 19.73 15.71 -15.41
CA HIS A 98 20.37 16.19 -16.64
C HIS A 98 20.10 17.69 -16.92
N GLY A 99 19.77 18.47 -15.87
CA GLY A 99 19.53 19.92 -15.98
C GLY A 99 18.16 20.29 -16.55
N GLY A 100 17.27 19.33 -16.74
CA GLY A 100 15.87 19.53 -17.13
C GLY A 100 14.97 19.82 -15.92
N ARG A 101 13.67 19.71 -16.13
CA ARG A 101 12.65 19.85 -15.08
C ARG A 101 11.47 18.92 -15.34
N LYS A 102 10.76 18.59 -14.27
CA LYS A 102 9.45 17.90 -14.36
C LYS A 102 8.39 18.95 -14.75
N ASP A 103 8.13 19.09 -16.01
CA ASP A 103 7.14 19.99 -16.57
C ASP A 103 5.81 19.28 -16.87
N PRO A 104 4.76 19.98 -17.32
CA PRO A 104 3.47 19.34 -17.63
C PRO A 104 3.58 18.24 -18.70
N GLU A 105 4.48 18.36 -19.67
CA GLU A 105 4.66 17.33 -20.70
C GLU A 105 5.27 16.06 -20.11
N PHE A 106 6.22 16.19 -19.18
CA PHE A 106 6.77 15.06 -18.44
C PHE A 106 5.66 14.33 -17.68
N PHE A 107 4.84 15.04 -16.91
CA PHE A 107 3.76 14.42 -16.16
C PHE A 107 2.69 13.79 -17.06
N GLN A 108 2.39 14.38 -18.21
CA GLN A 108 1.46 13.78 -19.17
C GLN A 108 1.96 12.42 -19.67
N LYS A 109 3.25 12.31 -20.00
CA LYS A 109 3.87 11.01 -20.37
C LYS A 109 3.77 9.97 -19.27
N ILE A 110 3.96 10.38 -18.01
CA ILE A 110 3.82 9.48 -16.85
C ILE A 110 2.37 8.99 -16.69
N ILE A 111 1.39 9.87 -16.83
CA ILE A 111 -0.03 9.53 -16.70
C ILE A 111 -0.46 8.56 -17.82
N GLU A 112 0.13 8.69 -19.00
CA GLU A 112 -0.15 7.81 -20.15
C GLU A 112 0.70 6.53 -20.18
N ASP A 113 1.69 6.41 -19.31
CA ASP A 113 2.59 5.25 -19.28
C ASP A 113 1.84 3.98 -18.88
N LYS A 114 1.79 3.03 -19.81
CA LYS A 114 1.03 1.80 -19.64
C LYS A 114 1.57 0.93 -18.49
N PHE A 115 2.90 0.80 -18.39
CA PHE A 115 3.53 -0.03 -17.35
C PHE A 115 3.25 0.54 -15.96
N LEU A 116 3.40 1.85 -15.77
CA LEU A 116 3.15 2.50 -14.48
C LEU A 116 1.68 2.41 -14.07
N ASN A 117 0.76 2.53 -15.02
CA ASN A 117 -0.67 2.40 -14.76
C ASN A 117 -1.05 0.94 -14.40
N GLU A 118 -0.52 -0.04 -15.12
CA GLU A 118 -0.74 -1.46 -14.82
C GLU A 118 -0.16 -1.84 -13.44
N LEU A 119 1.05 -1.36 -13.12
CA LEU A 119 1.67 -1.60 -11.83
C LEU A 119 0.88 -0.93 -10.68
N SER A 120 0.45 0.32 -10.86
CA SER A 120 -0.40 1.04 -9.91
C SER A 120 -1.71 0.27 -9.63
N TRP A 121 -2.36 -0.19 -10.68
CA TRP A 121 -3.57 -1.00 -10.58
C TRP A 121 -3.33 -2.29 -9.82
N GLU A 122 -2.32 -3.06 -10.19
CA GLU A 122 -1.98 -4.33 -9.56
C GLU A 122 -1.63 -4.17 -8.06
N MET A 123 -0.84 -3.16 -7.72
CA MET A 123 -0.50 -2.87 -6.32
C MET A 123 -1.75 -2.50 -5.52
N SER A 124 -2.65 -1.70 -6.09
CA SER A 124 -3.90 -1.29 -5.45
C SER A 124 -4.84 -2.47 -5.22
N GLU A 125 -5.06 -3.29 -6.26
CA GLU A 125 -5.91 -4.49 -6.19
C GLU A 125 -5.34 -5.51 -5.19
N THR A 126 -4.04 -5.77 -5.24
CA THR A 126 -3.38 -6.72 -4.33
C THR A 126 -3.48 -6.27 -2.89
N SER A 127 -3.22 -4.99 -2.61
CA SER A 127 -3.32 -4.43 -1.27
C SER A 127 -4.75 -4.48 -0.74
N ALA A 128 -5.75 -4.14 -1.55
CA ALA A 128 -7.16 -4.22 -1.17
C ALA A 128 -7.57 -5.67 -0.86
N ARG A 129 -7.15 -6.62 -1.68
CA ARG A 129 -7.42 -8.06 -1.45
C ARG A 129 -6.79 -8.54 -0.15
N GLN A 130 -5.52 -8.24 0.11
CA GLN A 130 -4.82 -8.60 1.35
C GLN A 130 -5.53 -8.04 2.58
N CYS A 131 -5.91 -6.77 2.53
CA CYS A 131 -6.68 -6.11 3.57
C CYS A 131 -8.01 -6.84 3.83
N ARG A 132 -8.78 -7.09 2.78
CA ARG A 132 -10.10 -7.75 2.87
C ARG A 132 -9.98 -9.17 3.43
N GLU A 133 -9.01 -9.95 2.94
CA GLU A 133 -8.79 -11.33 3.40
C GLU A 133 -8.46 -11.40 4.90
N GLU A 134 -7.60 -10.51 5.41
CA GLU A 134 -7.27 -10.48 6.84
C GLU A 134 -8.45 -9.94 7.69
N ALA A 135 -9.18 -8.93 7.20
CA ALA A 135 -10.38 -8.42 7.86
C ALA A 135 -11.44 -9.53 8.00
N ASP A 136 -11.70 -10.29 6.94
CA ASP A 136 -12.66 -11.42 6.95
C ASP A 136 -12.18 -12.55 7.86
N ARG A 137 -10.89 -12.88 7.82
CA ARG A 137 -10.29 -13.91 8.69
C ARG A 137 -10.54 -13.61 10.16
N VAL A 138 -10.20 -12.37 10.59
CA VAL A 138 -10.37 -11.97 11.99
C VAL A 138 -11.84 -11.80 12.35
N ALA A 139 -12.67 -11.29 11.46
CA ALA A 139 -14.11 -11.19 11.66
C ALA A 139 -14.74 -12.58 11.90
N ASN A 140 -14.39 -13.58 11.07
CA ASN A 140 -14.88 -14.94 11.20
C ASN A 140 -14.41 -15.61 12.51
N ALA A 141 -13.15 -15.37 12.92
CA ALA A 141 -12.59 -15.93 14.14
C ALA A 141 -13.20 -15.32 15.41
N THR A 142 -13.58 -14.02 15.37
CA THR A 142 -14.01 -13.28 16.56
C THR A 142 -15.52 -13.03 16.62
N GLY A 143 -16.24 -13.27 15.53
CA GLY A 143 -17.66 -12.90 15.38
C GLY A 143 -17.91 -11.36 15.31
N ARG A 144 -16.84 -10.56 15.18
CA ARG A 144 -16.91 -9.09 15.15
C ARG A 144 -16.58 -8.57 13.76
N GLN A 145 -17.49 -7.80 13.18
CA GLN A 145 -17.28 -7.17 11.87
C GLN A 145 -15.98 -6.35 11.86
N ARG A 146 -15.23 -6.47 10.77
CA ARG A 146 -14.04 -5.66 10.46
C ARG A 146 -14.21 -5.00 9.10
N PHE A 147 -13.57 -3.85 8.93
CA PHE A 147 -13.67 -3.04 7.72
C PHE A 147 -12.28 -2.78 7.17
N GLU A 148 -12.21 -2.57 5.87
CA GLU A 148 -11.03 -2.00 5.23
C GLU A 148 -11.38 -0.69 4.55
N ILE A 149 -10.39 0.18 4.40
CA ILE A 149 -10.48 1.42 3.67
C ILE A 149 -9.29 1.57 2.74
N GLY A 150 -9.57 1.94 1.49
CA GLY A 150 -8.54 2.31 0.53
C GLY A 150 -7.93 3.65 0.92
N ARG A 151 -6.62 3.79 0.72
CA ARG A 151 -5.95 5.07 0.83
C ARG A 151 -5.82 5.66 -0.56
N ALA A 152 -6.55 6.72 -0.83
CA ALA A 152 -6.46 7.46 -2.07
C ALA A 152 -5.63 8.74 -1.87
N HIS A 153 -4.63 8.93 -2.72
CA HIS A 153 -4.07 10.25 -2.97
C HIS A 153 -4.86 10.88 -4.10
N VAL A 154 -5.61 11.91 -3.76
CA VAL A 154 -6.28 12.79 -4.72
C VAL A 154 -5.30 13.89 -5.14
#